data_df5e96e8d389cb6058ee5dcf288371e6
#
_entry.id   df5e96e8d389cb6058ee5dcf288371e6
#
_cell.length_a   1.000
_cell.length_b   1.000
_cell.length_c   1.000
_cell.angle_alpha   90.00
_cell.angle_beta   90.00
_cell.angle_gamma   90.00
#
_symmetry.space_group_name_H-M   'P 1'
#
loop_
_entity.id
_entity.type
_entity.pdbx_description
1 polymer ?
#
loop_
_entity_poly.entity_id
_entity_poly.type
_entity_poly.pdbx_seq_one_letter_code
_entity_poly.pdbx_strand_id
1 'polypeptide(L)'
;MTKYYYTKPFCLLFACAAFLISCKSHFEIVKSARSQYPISNTSPLDSSVIKTYLPYKQKMEATMNAVIGNTDSEIVKTRGPESRLANFFADACLAEARKLDKNIDFAMPSTTGGLRNSLPKGNISLGNVFELMPFENELLVLKLKGSDVLELCKFIAQSGGQPVSGLDLKIVNKLPTAVFINGEPFDTAKTYNVLTSDYIAGGGDNSFGMEKPLETKVLNLKVRDALIQYIKYQTLAGKTITVKLDGRITTD
;
A
#
# COMPACT_ATOMS: atom_id res chain seq x y z
N MET A 1 -42.85 -53.37 58.78
CA MET A 1 -42.98 -52.30 57.75
C MET A 1 -41.72 -51.44 57.69
N THR A 2 -40.60 -51.95 57.16
CA THR A 2 -39.37 -51.15 57.07
C THR A 2 -38.40 -51.66 56.01
N LYS A 3 -38.85 -51.81 54.77
CA LYS A 3 -37.96 -52.23 53.65
C LYS A 3 -38.01 -51.40 52.40
N TYR A 4 -38.61 -50.22 52.38
CA TYR A 4 -38.77 -49.42 51.14
C TYR A 4 -37.97 -48.11 51.08
N TYR A 5 -37.17 -47.77 52.07
CA TYR A 5 -36.53 -46.49 52.15
C TYR A 5 -35.13 -46.45 51.52
N TYR A 6 -34.49 -47.58 51.28
CA TYR A 6 -33.12 -47.63 50.73
C TYR A 6 -33.03 -47.80 49.20
N THR A 7 -34.12 -48.20 48.56
CA THR A 7 -34.13 -48.44 47.10
C THR A 7 -34.22 -47.14 46.31
N LYS A 8 -34.88 -46.11 46.81
CA LYS A 8 -35.05 -44.82 46.14
C LYS A 8 -33.70 -44.03 45.97
N PRO A 9 -32.86 -43.88 47.02
CA PRO A 9 -31.59 -43.20 46.85
C PRO A 9 -30.60 -43.99 45.98
N PHE A 10 -30.66 -45.30 45.98
CA PHE A 10 -29.81 -46.16 45.17
C PHE A 10 -30.15 -46.08 43.68
N CYS A 11 -31.42 -46.05 43.31
CA CYS A 11 -31.87 -45.82 41.94
C CYS A 11 -31.48 -44.40 41.42
N LEU A 12 -31.54 -43.37 42.28
CA LEU A 12 -31.13 -42.03 41.93
C LEU A 12 -29.62 -41.94 41.71
N LEU A 13 -28.83 -42.61 42.55
CA LEU A 13 -27.36 -42.66 42.40
C LEU A 13 -26.94 -43.40 41.13
N PHE A 14 -27.64 -44.47 40.77
CA PHE A 14 -27.38 -45.24 39.55
C PHE A 14 -27.77 -44.46 38.30
N ALA A 15 -28.89 -43.71 38.34
CA ALA A 15 -29.27 -42.82 37.25
C ALA A 15 -28.27 -41.66 37.05
N CYS A 16 -27.78 -41.07 38.13
CA CYS A 16 -26.71 -40.04 38.04
C CYS A 16 -25.39 -40.63 37.50
N ALA A 17 -25.01 -41.84 37.91
CA ALA A 17 -23.81 -42.50 37.40
C ALA A 17 -23.91 -42.84 35.89
N ALA A 18 -25.11 -43.18 35.40
CA ALA A 18 -25.34 -43.44 33.97
C ALA A 18 -25.19 -42.16 33.09
N PHE A 19 -25.51 -40.98 33.63
CA PHE A 19 -25.28 -39.70 32.94
C PHE A 19 -23.80 -39.27 32.86
N LEU A 20 -22.93 -39.84 33.68
CA LEU A 20 -21.50 -39.55 33.65
C LEU A 20 -20.72 -40.35 32.58
N ILE A 21 -21.35 -41.35 31.98
CA ILE A 21 -20.76 -42.16 30.89
C ILE A 21 -21.15 -41.52 29.54
N SER A 22 -20.96 -40.20 29.41
CA SER A 22 -21.05 -39.54 28.12
C SER A 22 -19.76 -39.79 27.36
N CYS A 23 -19.72 -40.80 26.51
CA CYS A 23 -18.64 -40.99 25.55
C CYS A 23 -18.57 -39.77 24.64
N LYS A 24 -17.61 -38.87 24.85
CA LYS A 24 -17.23 -37.90 23.84
C LYS A 24 -16.60 -38.68 22.68
N SER A 25 -17.27 -38.71 21.55
CA SER A 25 -16.64 -39.19 20.32
C SER A 25 -15.54 -38.17 19.93
N HIS A 26 -14.29 -38.54 20.13
CA HIS A 26 -13.16 -37.81 19.56
C HIS A 26 -13.00 -38.28 18.12
N PHE A 27 -13.18 -37.33 17.20
CA PHE A 27 -12.79 -37.53 15.81
C PHE A 27 -11.30 -37.22 15.69
N GLU A 28 -10.49 -38.24 15.49
CA GLU A 28 -9.07 -38.11 15.18
C GLU A 28 -8.87 -38.30 13.68
N ILE A 29 -8.00 -37.48 13.09
CA ILE A 29 -7.58 -37.68 11.70
C ILE A 29 -6.65 -38.88 11.67
N VAL A 30 -7.19 -40.04 11.31
CA VAL A 30 -6.45 -41.32 11.29
C VAL A 30 -5.52 -41.39 10.07
N LYS A 31 -5.86 -40.68 8.98
CA LYS A 31 -5.05 -40.62 7.77
C LYS A 31 -5.35 -39.36 7.01
N SER A 32 -4.32 -38.64 6.61
CA SER A 32 -4.41 -37.56 5.63
C SER A 32 -3.49 -37.85 4.44
N ALA A 33 -3.99 -37.65 3.24
CA ALA A 33 -3.18 -37.74 2.02
C ALA A 33 -3.20 -36.38 1.33
N ARG A 34 -2.02 -35.87 0.96
CA ARG A 34 -1.87 -34.65 0.17
C ARG A 34 -1.61 -35.04 -1.27
N SER A 35 -2.43 -34.56 -2.18
CA SER A 35 -2.22 -34.71 -3.63
C SER A 35 -2.03 -33.34 -4.25
N GLN A 36 -1.06 -33.22 -5.13
CA GLN A 36 -0.83 -32.02 -5.95
C GLN A 36 -1.22 -32.37 -7.39
N TYR A 37 -2.12 -31.56 -7.94
CA TYR A 37 -2.55 -31.69 -9.33
C TYR A 37 -1.97 -30.49 -10.10
N PRO A 38 -0.94 -30.70 -10.97
CA PRO A 38 -0.42 -29.62 -11.79
C PRO A 38 -1.46 -29.18 -12.82
N ILE A 39 -1.67 -27.87 -12.92
CA ILE A 39 -2.43 -27.29 -14.02
C ILE A 39 -1.47 -27.15 -15.20
N SER A 40 -1.72 -27.85 -16.29
CA SER A 40 -0.88 -27.82 -17.49
C SER A 40 -1.69 -27.38 -18.69
N ASN A 41 -0.98 -26.95 -19.74
CA ASN A 41 -1.60 -26.56 -21.01
C ASN A 41 -2.30 -27.73 -21.75
N THR A 42 -2.10 -28.96 -21.27
CA THR A 42 -2.76 -30.17 -21.80
C THR A 42 -4.10 -30.46 -21.13
N SER A 43 -4.45 -29.73 -20.07
CA SER A 43 -5.77 -29.88 -19.43
C SER A 43 -6.86 -29.41 -20.40
N PRO A 44 -7.93 -30.19 -20.59
CA PRO A 44 -9.00 -29.80 -21.49
C PRO A 44 -9.67 -28.50 -21.01
N LEU A 45 -9.86 -27.57 -21.94
CA LEU A 45 -10.51 -26.29 -21.65
C LEU A 45 -12.02 -26.48 -21.66
N ASP A 46 -12.69 -25.98 -20.61
CA ASP A 46 -14.15 -25.91 -20.61
C ASP A 46 -14.60 -24.73 -21.48
N SER A 47 -15.16 -25.05 -22.65
CA SER A 47 -15.63 -24.05 -23.62
C SER A 47 -16.77 -23.19 -23.11
N SER A 48 -17.58 -23.69 -22.16
CA SER A 48 -18.67 -22.90 -21.55
C SER A 48 -18.12 -21.81 -20.64
N VAL A 49 -17.10 -22.13 -19.85
CA VAL A 49 -16.38 -21.17 -19.00
C VAL A 49 -15.68 -20.12 -19.88
N ILE A 50 -14.96 -20.56 -20.92
CA ILE A 50 -14.29 -19.64 -21.85
C ILE A 50 -15.29 -18.67 -22.49
N LYS A 51 -16.39 -19.17 -23.02
CA LYS A 51 -17.43 -18.35 -23.65
C LYS A 51 -17.99 -17.30 -22.69
N THR A 52 -18.08 -17.61 -21.41
CA THR A 52 -18.58 -16.70 -20.38
C THR A 52 -17.61 -15.58 -20.07
N TYR A 53 -16.32 -15.86 -19.86
CA TYR A 53 -15.38 -14.81 -19.42
C TYR A 53 -14.68 -14.07 -20.56
N LEU A 54 -14.55 -14.67 -21.74
CA LEU A 54 -13.76 -14.13 -22.86
C LEU A 54 -14.15 -12.69 -23.26
N PRO A 55 -15.46 -12.33 -23.37
CA PRO A 55 -15.85 -10.96 -23.71
C PRO A 55 -15.38 -9.94 -22.66
N TYR A 56 -15.43 -10.30 -21.37
CA TYR A 56 -14.97 -9.43 -20.28
C TYR A 56 -13.46 -9.28 -20.31
N LYS A 57 -12.74 -10.39 -20.53
CA LYS A 57 -11.28 -10.39 -20.67
C LYS A 57 -10.84 -9.48 -21.82
N GLN A 58 -11.44 -9.61 -23.00
CA GLN A 58 -11.12 -8.79 -24.18
C GLN A 58 -11.35 -7.31 -23.91
N LYS A 59 -12.47 -6.95 -23.28
CA LYS A 59 -12.77 -5.55 -22.92
C LYS A 59 -11.77 -5.01 -21.90
N MET A 60 -11.44 -5.80 -20.89
CA MET A 60 -10.44 -5.43 -19.87
C MET A 60 -9.06 -5.24 -20.50
N GLU A 61 -8.60 -6.18 -21.34
CA GLU A 61 -7.31 -6.10 -22.04
C GLU A 61 -7.23 -4.87 -22.95
N ALA A 62 -8.29 -4.56 -23.69
CA ALA A 62 -8.33 -3.36 -24.52
C ALA A 62 -8.17 -2.08 -23.68
N THR A 63 -8.81 -2.02 -22.51
CA THR A 63 -8.69 -0.88 -21.58
C THR A 63 -7.29 -0.80 -20.96
N MET A 64 -6.77 -1.92 -20.45
CA MET A 64 -5.49 -1.95 -19.77
C MET A 64 -4.30 -1.72 -20.71
N ASN A 65 -4.40 -2.13 -21.96
CA ASN A 65 -3.37 -1.93 -22.97
C ASN A 65 -3.41 -0.52 -23.60
N ALA A 66 -4.40 0.32 -23.25
CA ALA A 66 -4.46 1.68 -23.75
C ALA A 66 -3.22 2.48 -23.33
N VAL A 67 -2.47 2.98 -24.31
CA VAL A 67 -1.29 3.83 -24.07
C VAL A 67 -1.74 5.19 -23.57
N ILE A 68 -1.22 5.61 -22.43
CA ILE A 68 -1.54 6.88 -21.78
C ILE A 68 -0.37 7.85 -21.70
N GLY A 69 0.83 7.40 -22.04
CA GLY A 69 2.04 8.21 -22.04
C GLY A 69 3.27 7.49 -22.58
N ASN A 70 4.41 8.18 -22.46
CA ASN A 70 5.70 7.65 -22.92
C ASN A 70 6.82 8.08 -21.98
N THR A 71 7.84 7.24 -21.83
CA THR A 71 9.08 7.54 -21.10
C THR A 71 10.30 7.25 -21.96
N ASP A 72 11.35 8.06 -21.80
CA ASP A 72 12.62 7.92 -22.51
C ASP A 72 13.49 6.75 -22.04
N SER A 73 13.24 6.29 -20.82
CA SER A 73 14.01 5.23 -20.17
C SER A 73 13.15 4.49 -19.16
N GLU A 74 13.51 3.26 -18.82
CA GLU A 74 12.85 2.50 -17.79
C GLU A 74 12.92 3.23 -16.45
N ILE A 75 11.77 3.38 -15.76
CA ILE A 75 11.69 4.02 -14.43
C ILE A 75 11.60 2.91 -13.38
N VAL A 76 12.76 2.59 -12.79
CA VAL A 76 12.92 1.44 -11.91
C VAL A 76 12.99 1.83 -10.44
N LYS A 77 12.58 0.89 -9.60
CA LYS A 77 12.85 0.90 -8.17
C LYS A 77 14.24 0.31 -7.93
N THR A 78 15.19 1.14 -7.56
CA THR A 78 16.54 0.71 -7.17
C THR A 78 16.67 0.59 -5.66
N ARG A 79 17.66 -0.17 -5.20
CA ARG A 79 18.08 -0.15 -3.80
C ARG A 79 18.80 1.17 -3.53
N GLY A 80 18.56 1.76 -2.36
CA GLY A 80 19.17 3.02 -1.95
C GLY A 80 18.17 3.99 -1.35
N PRO A 81 18.64 5.15 -0.90
CA PRO A 81 17.79 6.14 -0.24
C PRO A 81 16.80 6.80 -1.20
N GLU A 82 17.16 6.85 -2.47
CA GLU A 82 16.42 7.46 -3.56
C GLU A 82 16.33 6.51 -4.76
N SER A 83 15.23 6.53 -5.49
CA SER A 83 15.09 5.83 -6.76
C SER A 83 14.27 6.64 -7.75
N ARG A 84 14.52 6.45 -9.07
CA ARG A 84 13.76 7.14 -10.11
C ARG A 84 12.26 6.85 -9.99
N LEU A 85 11.88 5.63 -9.61
CA LEU A 85 10.47 5.28 -9.43
C LEU A 85 9.86 6.00 -8.22
N ALA A 86 10.59 6.11 -7.12
CA ALA A 86 10.14 6.84 -5.92
C ALA A 86 9.95 8.34 -6.21
N ASN A 87 10.91 8.95 -6.92
CA ASN A 87 10.82 10.35 -7.31
C ASN A 87 9.62 10.60 -8.24
N PHE A 88 9.51 9.84 -9.33
CA PHE A 88 8.36 9.92 -10.24
C PHE A 88 7.03 9.84 -9.49
N PHE A 89 6.91 8.84 -8.63
CA PHE A 89 5.67 8.57 -7.90
C PHE A 89 5.28 9.72 -6.99
N ALA A 90 6.21 10.19 -6.17
CA ALA A 90 5.94 11.28 -5.23
C ALA A 90 5.70 12.62 -5.95
N ASP A 91 6.48 12.92 -7.00
CA ASP A 91 6.34 14.13 -7.80
C ASP A 91 5.00 14.17 -8.54
N ALA A 92 4.57 13.05 -9.13
CA ALA A 92 3.28 12.96 -9.81
C ALA A 92 2.12 13.18 -8.83
N CYS A 93 2.15 12.54 -7.65
CA CYS A 93 1.14 12.73 -6.62
C CYS A 93 1.09 14.18 -6.13
N LEU A 94 2.24 14.79 -5.83
CA LEU A 94 2.31 16.16 -5.36
C LEU A 94 1.83 17.15 -6.43
N ALA A 95 2.22 16.96 -7.68
CA ALA A 95 1.81 17.83 -8.78
C ALA A 95 0.29 17.83 -8.98
N GLU A 96 -0.35 16.65 -8.95
CA GLU A 96 -1.80 16.54 -9.10
C GLU A 96 -2.55 17.05 -7.86
N ALA A 97 -2.05 16.75 -6.66
CA ALA A 97 -2.65 17.24 -5.42
C ALA A 97 -2.60 18.76 -5.30
N ARG A 98 -1.50 19.39 -5.73
CA ARG A 98 -1.36 20.87 -5.72
C ARG A 98 -2.32 21.59 -6.67
N LYS A 99 -2.93 20.90 -7.63
CA LYS A 99 -4.03 21.47 -8.43
C LYS A 99 -5.31 21.64 -7.62
N LEU A 100 -5.49 20.79 -6.58
CA LEU A 100 -6.64 20.80 -5.68
C LEU A 100 -6.37 21.63 -4.41
N ASP A 101 -5.13 21.62 -3.94
CA ASP A 101 -4.69 22.40 -2.79
C ASP A 101 -3.25 22.91 -2.97
N LYS A 102 -3.10 24.19 -3.19
CA LYS A 102 -1.80 24.83 -3.43
C LYS A 102 -0.91 24.92 -2.18
N ASN A 103 -1.49 24.72 -1.00
CA ASN A 103 -0.80 24.92 0.28
C ASN A 103 -0.08 23.66 0.80
N ILE A 104 0.12 22.66 -0.05
CA ILE A 104 0.84 21.44 0.31
C ILE A 104 2.34 21.72 0.30
N ASP A 105 3.00 21.51 1.44
CA ASP A 105 4.42 21.76 1.58
C ASP A 105 5.25 20.65 0.94
N PHE A 106 5.02 19.39 1.33
CA PHE A 106 5.72 18.24 0.77
C PHE A 106 4.84 16.98 0.77
N ALA A 107 5.33 15.90 0.17
CA ALA A 107 4.60 14.65 0.02
C ALA A 107 5.44 13.43 0.46
N MET A 108 4.75 12.47 1.10
CA MET A 108 5.13 11.06 1.23
C MET A 108 3.86 10.20 1.02
N PRO A 109 3.42 9.99 -0.24
CA PRO A 109 2.12 9.37 -0.51
C PRO A 109 2.07 7.86 -0.28
N SER A 110 3.23 7.19 -0.26
CA SER A 110 3.38 5.76 -0.02
C SER A 110 4.78 5.47 0.49
N THR A 111 5.00 4.23 0.94
CA THR A 111 6.36 3.72 1.16
C THR A 111 6.91 3.09 -0.13
N THR A 112 8.22 2.84 -0.15
CA THR A 112 8.87 2.07 -1.23
C THR A 112 8.24 0.68 -1.40
N GLY A 113 7.72 0.07 -0.32
CA GLY A 113 7.00 -1.21 -0.34
C GLY A 113 5.70 -1.16 -1.14
N GLY A 114 5.01 -0.02 -1.15
CA GLY A 114 3.77 0.21 -1.91
C GLY A 114 3.97 0.29 -3.42
N LEU A 115 5.17 0.58 -3.90
CA LEU A 115 5.51 0.60 -5.34
C LEU A 115 5.81 -0.82 -5.82
N ARG A 116 4.87 -1.44 -6.56
CA ARG A 116 4.90 -2.88 -6.86
C ARG A 116 5.65 -3.25 -8.11
N ASN A 117 5.58 -2.44 -9.17
CA ASN A 117 6.21 -2.70 -10.45
C ASN A 117 6.88 -1.43 -11.00
N SER A 118 7.88 -1.60 -11.87
CA SER A 118 8.55 -0.52 -12.59
C SER A 118 7.73 -0.08 -13.80
N LEU A 119 8.00 1.11 -14.33
CA LEU A 119 7.45 1.54 -15.62
C LEU A 119 8.45 1.22 -16.74
N PRO A 120 8.00 0.62 -17.86
CA PRO A 120 8.87 0.24 -18.96
C PRO A 120 9.38 1.47 -19.73
N LYS A 121 10.50 1.33 -20.43
CA LYS A 121 10.91 2.31 -21.45
C LYS A 121 9.93 2.30 -22.62
N GLY A 122 9.62 3.46 -23.18
CA GLY A 122 8.69 3.63 -24.28
C GLY A 122 7.26 3.85 -23.80
N ASN A 123 6.30 3.21 -24.42
CA ASN A 123 4.88 3.40 -24.11
C ASN A 123 4.51 2.96 -22.69
N ILE A 124 3.79 3.82 -21.99
CA ILE A 124 3.19 3.52 -20.70
C ILE A 124 1.70 3.25 -20.94
N SER A 125 1.25 2.03 -20.64
CA SER A 125 -0.15 1.65 -20.69
C SER A 125 -0.87 1.94 -19.37
N LEU A 126 -2.18 1.97 -19.39
CA LEU A 126 -2.99 2.05 -18.18
C LEU A 126 -2.67 0.88 -17.24
N GLY A 127 -2.49 -0.33 -17.79
CA GLY A 127 -2.13 -1.54 -17.06
C GLY A 127 -0.82 -1.38 -16.28
N ASN A 128 0.19 -0.72 -16.85
CA ASN A 128 1.46 -0.49 -16.15
C ASN A 128 1.26 0.33 -14.86
N VAL A 129 0.33 1.29 -14.87
CA VAL A 129 0.03 2.08 -13.66
C VAL A 129 -0.74 1.25 -12.63
N PHE A 130 -1.66 0.38 -13.07
CA PHE A 130 -2.33 -0.57 -12.18
C PHE A 130 -1.35 -1.58 -11.56
N GLU A 131 -0.36 -2.04 -12.31
CA GLU A 131 0.70 -2.91 -11.79
C GLU A 131 1.64 -2.17 -10.82
N LEU A 132 1.95 -0.91 -11.08
CA LEU A 132 2.76 -0.08 -10.18
C LEU A 132 2.04 0.17 -8.87
N MET A 133 0.76 0.56 -8.92
CA MET A 133 -0.05 0.96 -7.75
C MET A 133 -1.42 0.28 -7.79
N PRO A 134 -1.51 -1.01 -7.38
CA PRO A 134 -2.75 -1.79 -7.47
C PRO A 134 -3.77 -1.47 -6.35
N PHE A 135 -3.50 -0.49 -5.52
CA PHE A 135 -4.31 -0.14 -4.35
C PHE A 135 -5.29 0.99 -4.65
N GLU A 136 -6.37 1.05 -3.86
CA GLU A 136 -7.43 2.07 -3.96
C GLU A 136 -7.25 3.21 -2.93
N ASN A 137 -6.01 3.39 -2.42
CA ASN A 137 -5.69 4.41 -1.43
C ASN A 137 -6.02 5.82 -1.89
N GLU A 138 -6.54 6.64 -0.98
CA GLU A 138 -6.92 8.03 -1.21
C GLU A 138 -5.87 9.01 -0.72
N LEU A 139 -5.64 10.09 -1.46
CA LEU A 139 -4.74 11.17 -1.06
C LEU A 139 -5.39 12.06 -0.01
N LEU A 140 -4.64 12.32 1.06
CA LEU A 140 -4.99 13.21 2.16
C LEU A 140 -3.93 14.29 2.31
N VAL A 141 -4.34 15.45 2.81
CA VAL A 141 -3.43 16.48 3.33
C VAL A 141 -3.59 16.52 4.84
N LEU A 142 -2.50 16.27 5.54
CA LEU A 142 -2.41 16.35 7.00
C LEU A 142 -1.67 17.62 7.41
N LYS A 143 -2.28 18.44 8.27
CA LYS A 143 -1.57 19.54 8.91
C LYS A 143 -0.88 19.02 10.16
N LEU A 144 0.44 18.94 10.13
CA LEU A 144 1.26 18.38 11.19
C LEU A 144 2.05 19.47 11.91
N LYS A 145 2.32 19.26 13.21
CA LYS A 145 3.33 20.06 13.92
C LYS A 145 4.73 19.70 13.43
N GLY A 146 5.66 20.63 13.49
CA GLY A 146 7.05 20.34 13.13
C GLY A 146 7.67 19.22 13.97
N SER A 147 7.26 19.06 15.24
CA SER A 147 7.68 17.90 16.05
C SER A 147 7.27 16.56 15.43
N ASP A 148 6.07 16.47 14.88
CA ASP A 148 5.54 15.24 14.27
C ASP A 148 6.21 15.00 12.89
N VAL A 149 6.46 16.08 12.14
CA VAL A 149 7.25 16.00 10.90
C VAL A 149 8.68 15.53 11.18
N LEU A 150 9.30 15.90 12.30
CA LEU A 150 10.61 15.37 12.70
C LEU A 150 10.55 13.86 12.94
N GLU A 151 9.49 13.36 13.58
CA GLU A 151 9.30 11.91 13.73
C GLU A 151 9.11 11.22 12.37
N LEU A 152 8.37 11.82 11.44
CA LEU A 152 8.25 11.32 10.07
C LEU A 152 9.62 11.28 9.37
N CYS A 153 10.45 12.31 9.52
CA CYS A 153 11.82 12.31 8.99
C CYS A 153 12.68 11.18 9.61
N LYS A 154 12.47 10.86 10.91
CA LYS A 154 13.14 9.72 11.55
C LYS A 154 12.68 8.39 10.95
N PHE A 155 11.37 8.23 10.68
CA PHE A 155 10.85 7.05 9.97
C PHE A 155 11.52 6.89 8.61
N ILE A 156 11.58 7.96 7.81
CA ILE A 156 12.23 7.95 6.49
C ILE A 156 13.71 7.57 6.62
N ALA A 157 14.42 8.13 7.60
CA ALA A 157 15.84 7.85 7.82
C ALA A 157 16.09 6.40 8.29
N GLN A 158 15.28 5.89 9.21
CA GLN A 158 15.40 4.51 9.73
C GLN A 158 15.12 3.47 8.66
N SER A 159 14.20 3.74 7.74
CA SER A 159 13.88 2.89 6.60
C SER A 159 14.88 3.00 5.44
N GLY A 160 15.85 3.92 5.53
CA GLY A 160 16.88 4.13 4.51
C GLY A 160 16.40 4.93 3.29
N GLY A 161 15.32 5.69 3.43
CA GLY A 161 14.71 6.50 2.37
C GLY A 161 13.31 6.04 1.99
N GLN A 162 12.46 6.98 1.57
CA GLN A 162 11.08 6.75 1.14
C GLN A 162 10.72 7.65 -0.05
N PRO A 163 9.64 7.35 -0.80
CA PRO A 163 9.15 8.23 -1.87
C PRO A 163 8.69 9.58 -1.30
N VAL A 164 9.47 10.63 -1.54
CA VAL A 164 9.15 11.99 -1.10
C VAL A 164 9.24 12.99 -2.24
N SER A 165 8.52 14.10 -2.13
CA SER A 165 8.61 15.26 -3.04
C SER A 165 8.44 16.55 -2.24
N GLY A 166 9.26 17.56 -2.51
CA GLY A 166 9.30 18.81 -1.73
C GLY A 166 9.98 18.67 -0.36
N LEU A 167 10.64 17.56 -0.10
CA LEU A 167 11.44 17.28 1.10
C LEU A 167 12.83 16.83 0.67
N ASP A 168 13.88 17.49 1.19
CA ASP A 168 15.28 17.07 1.07
C ASP A 168 15.78 16.61 2.44
N LEU A 169 16.41 15.42 2.48
CA LEU A 169 16.83 14.78 3.71
C LEU A 169 18.23 14.16 3.61
N LYS A 170 19.13 14.56 4.49
CA LYS A 170 20.41 13.87 4.69
C LYS A 170 20.29 12.87 5.85
N ILE A 171 20.66 11.62 5.59
CA ILE A 171 20.62 10.52 6.55
C ILE A 171 22.03 10.14 6.94
N VAL A 172 22.32 10.17 8.24
CA VAL A 172 23.58 9.71 8.83
C VAL A 172 23.25 8.76 9.97
N ASN A 173 23.82 7.56 9.97
CA ASN A 173 23.57 6.55 11.01
C ASN A 173 22.05 6.31 11.26
N LYS A 174 21.24 6.27 10.19
CA LYS A 174 19.78 6.13 10.26
C LYS A 174 19.05 7.28 11.00
N LEU A 175 19.66 8.44 11.09
CA LEU A 175 19.09 9.63 11.69
C LEU A 175 19.02 10.76 10.64
N PRO A 176 17.97 11.60 10.67
CA PRO A 176 17.91 12.81 9.85
C PRO A 176 18.88 13.86 10.42
N THR A 177 19.84 14.33 9.61
CA THR A 177 20.85 15.29 10.05
C THR A 177 20.70 16.66 9.38
N ALA A 178 20.13 16.71 8.20
CA ALA A 178 19.74 17.95 7.52
C ALA A 178 18.40 17.73 6.85
N VAL A 179 17.44 18.63 7.09
CA VAL A 179 16.09 18.56 6.54
C VAL A 179 15.75 19.91 5.93
N PHE A 180 15.29 19.91 4.68
CA PHE A 180 14.78 21.09 3.99
C PHE A 180 13.39 20.78 3.42
N ILE A 181 12.49 21.74 3.47
CA ILE A 181 11.15 21.65 2.89
C ILE A 181 10.98 22.79 1.89
N ASN A 182 10.73 22.46 0.63
CA ASN A 182 10.71 23.42 -0.50
C ASN A 182 11.98 24.29 -0.56
N GLY A 183 13.14 23.72 -0.24
CA GLY A 183 14.43 24.41 -0.23
C GLY A 183 14.71 25.24 1.01
N GLU A 184 13.74 25.40 1.92
CA GLU A 184 13.90 26.14 3.16
C GLU A 184 14.29 25.20 4.32
N PRO A 185 15.18 25.64 5.23
CA PRO A 185 15.52 24.86 6.41
C PRO A 185 14.27 24.49 7.23
N PHE A 186 14.19 23.24 7.63
CA PHE A 186 13.10 22.75 8.47
C PHE A 186 13.10 23.40 9.85
N ASP A 187 11.90 23.79 10.32
CA ASP A 187 11.68 24.42 11.62
C ASP A 187 10.65 23.65 12.44
N THR A 188 11.06 23.10 13.57
CA THR A 188 10.19 22.33 14.48
C THR A 188 9.08 23.18 15.13
N ALA A 189 9.19 24.50 15.13
CA ALA A 189 8.18 25.41 15.69
C ALA A 189 7.01 25.69 14.70
N LYS A 190 7.20 25.39 13.42
CA LYS A 190 6.18 25.56 12.37
C LYS A 190 5.21 24.39 12.29
N THR A 191 4.17 24.58 11.49
CA THR A 191 3.26 23.53 11.03
C THR A 191 3.43 23.33 9.54
N TYR A 192 3.21 22.10 9.05
CA TYR A 192 3.37 21.74 7.64
C TYR A 192 2.16 20.97 7.14
N ASN A 193 1.76 21.23 5.92
CA ASN A 193 0.72 20.50 5.20
C ASN A 193 1.36 19.37 4.39
N VAL A 194 1.21 18.16 4.84
CA VAL A 194 1.86 16.97 4.28
C VAL A 194 0.88 16.17 3.45
N LEU A 195 1.18 15.97 2.18
CA LEU A 195 0.44 15.05 1.32
C LEU A 195 0.84 13.61 1.63
N THR A 196 -0.15 12.79 1.94
CA THR A 196 0.04 11.36 2.17
C THR A 196 -1.18 10.57 1.67
N SER A 197 -1.21 9.24 1.86
CA SER A 197 -2.41 8.45 1.64
C SER A 197 -3.08 8.05 2.95
N ASP A 198 -4.36 7.68 2.87
CA ASP A 198 -5.14 7.14 3.98
C ASP A 198 -4.44 5.94 4.65
N TYR A 199 -3.85 5.04 3.84
CA TYR A 199 -3.09 3.88 4.33
C TYR A 199 -1.88 4.30 5.17
N ILE A 200 -1.08 5.25 4.68
CA ILE A 200 0.12 5.72 5.39
C ILE A 200 -0.25 6.56 6.62
N ALA A 201 -1.26 7.43 6.50
CA ALA A 201 -1.79 8.20 7.63
C ALA A 201 -2.32 7.29 8.77
N GLY A 202 -2.85 6.12 8.43
CA GLY A 202 -3.29 5.09 9.36
C GLY A 202 -2.17 4.21 9.95
N GLY A 203 -0.89 4.53 9.73
CA GLY A 203 0.25 3.75 10.23
C GLY A 203 0.62 2.54 9.34
N GLY A 204 0.17 2.53 8.09
CA GLY A 204 0.54 1.50 7.13
C GLY A 204 2.05 1.38 6.96
N ASP A 205 2.56 0.17 6.75
CA ASP A 205 3.98 -0.16 6.68
C ASP A 205 4.79 0.28 7.93
N ASN A 206 4.14 0.35 9.08
CA ASN A 206 4.68 0.83 10.35
C ASN A 206 5.21 2.29 10.27
N SER A 207 4.62 3.11 9.40
CA SER A 207 4.93 4.54 9.35
C SER A 207 4.50 5.25 10.63
N PHE A 208 5.25 6.24 11.05
CA PHE A 208 4.96 7.05 12.23
C PHE A 208 5.26 8.54 11.99
N GLY A 209 4.78 9.38 12.91
CA GLY A 209 4.89 10.84 12.82
C GLY A 209 3.66 11.49 12.16
N MET A 210 2.58 10.73 11.89
CA MET A 210 1.35 11.24 11.29
C MET A 210 0.08 10.92 12.10
N GLU A 211 0.23 10.37 13.30
CA GLU A 211 -0.88 9.84 14.12
C GLU A 211 -1.77 10.94 14.74
N LYS A 212 -1.26 12.17 14.87
CA LYS A 212 -1.95 13.26 15.56
C LYS A 212 -2.01 14.53 14.72
N PRO A 213 -2.63 14.49 13.53
CA PRO A 213 -2.74 15.68 12.71
C PRO A 213 -3.62 16.75 13.40
N LEU A 214 -3.26 18.02 13.21
CA LEU A 214 -4.08 19.15 13.65
C LEU A 214 -5.34 19.27 12.79
N GLU A 215 -5.21 18.98 11.51
CA GLU A 215 -6.27 18.96 10.51
C GLU A 215 -6.03 17.82 9.51
N THR A 216 -7.10 17.24 8.99
CA THR A 216 -7.08 16.26 7.90
C THR A 216 -8.02 16.72 6.79
N LYS A 217 -7.52 16.82 5.57
CA LYS A 217 -8.30 17.15 4.38
C LYS A 217 -8.23 16.00 3.38
N VAL A 218 -9.36 15.39 3.07
CA VAL A 218 -9.49 14.37 2.02
C VAL A 218 -9.54 15.08 0.66
N LEU A 219 -8.74 14.63 -0.32
CA LEU A 219 -8.71 15.23 -1.64
C LEU A 219 -9.70 14.60 -2.63
N ASN A 220 -10.34 13.48 -2.29
CA ASN A 220 -11.18 12.69 -3.18
C ASN A 220 -10.44 12.33 -4.49
N LEU A 221 -9.16 12.07 -4.38
CA LEU A 221 -8.26 11.68 -5.46
C LEU A 221 -7.48 10.44 -5.04
N LYS A 222 -7.68 9.34 -5.75
CA LYS A 222 -6.91 8.12 -5.49
C LYS A 222 -5.46 8.29 -5.94
N VAL A 223 -4.55 7.69 -5.21
CA VAL A 223 -3.11 7.71 -5.53
C VAL A 223 -2.86 7.26 -6.98
N ARG A 224 -3.47 6.14 -7.41
CA ARG A 224 -3.34 5.64 -8.78
C ARG A 224 -3.91 6.61 -9.81
N ASP A 225 -5.04 7.23 -9.50
CA ASP A 225 -5.67 8.19 -10.43
C ASP A 225 -4.82 9.45 -10.60
N ALA A 226 -4.13 9.90 -9.54
CA ALA A 226 -3.16 10.98 -9.63
C ALA A 226 -2.02 10.63 -10.61
N LEU A 227 -1.46 9.41 -10.54
CA LEU A 227 -0.44 8.95 -11.49
C LEU A 227 -0.96 8.96 -12.93
N ILE A 228 -2.17 8.43 -13.16
CA ILE A 228 -2.80 8.39 -14.48
C ILE A 228 -3.04 9.80 -15.02
N GLN A 229 -3.55 10.71 -14.19
CA GLN A 229 -3.80 12.11 -14.58
C GLN A 229 -2.49 12.83 -14.92
N TYR A 230 -1.44 12.65 -14.09
CA TYR A 230 -0.13 13.24 -14.35
C TYR A 230 0.46 12.77 -15.68
N ILE A 231 0.47 11.43 -15.93
CA ILE A 231 1.01 10.86 -17.17
C ILE A 231 0.25 11.40 -18.38
N LYS A 232 -1.08 11.38 -18.35
CA LYS A 232 -1.93 11.91 -19.43
C LYS A 232 -1.69 13.41 -19.66
N TYR A 233 -1.57 14.19 -18.59
CA TYR A 233 -1.29 15.64 -18.69
C TYR A 233 0.05 15.91 -19.38
N GLN A 234 1.13 15.19 -18.99
CA GLN A 234 2.43 15.33 -19.65
C GLN A 234 2.34 14.96 -21.14
N THR A 235 1.62 13.90 -21.46
CA THR A 235 1.43 13.45 -22.85
C THR A 235 0.66 14.47 -23.68
N LEU A 236 -0.42 15.04 -23.15
CA LEU A 236 -1.19 16.10 -23.81
C LEU A 236 -0.36 17.37 -24.04
N ALA A 237 0.59 17.65 -23.15
CA ALA A 237 1.56 18.73 -23.29
C ALA A 237 2.71 18.40 -24.27
N GLY A 238 2.68 17.25 -24.97
CA GLY A 238 3.72 16.81 -25.89
C GLY A 238 5.02 16.42 -25.21
N LYS A 239 5.00 16.12 -23.91
CA LYS A 239 6.20 15.79 -23.12
C LYS A 239 6.35 14.30 -22.94
N THR A 240 7.59 13.82 -23.07
CA THR A 240 8.03 12.50 -22.62
C THR A 240 8.39 12.56 -21.13
N ILE A 241 7.98 11.55 -20.37
CA ILE A 241 8.31 11.50 -18.94
C ILE A 241 9.78 11.14 -18.78
N THR A 242 10.51 12.05 -18.15
CA THR A 242 11.93 11.91 -17.83
C THR A 242 12.09 12.11 -16.33
N VAL A 243 12.75 11.16 -15.66
CA VAL A 243 12.96 11.19 -14.21
C VAL A 243 14.45 11.04 -13.89
N LYS A 244 14.94 11.92 -13.03
CA LYS A 244 16.33 11.91 -12.56
C LYS A 244 16.39 11.66 -11.05
N LEU A 245 17.52 11.17 -10.59
CA LEU A 245 17.92 11.30 -9.18
C LEU A 245 18.42 12.73 -9.00
N ASP A 246 17.91 13.43 -8.03
CA ASP A 246 18.24 14.83 -7.74
C ASP A 246 18.87 15.04 -6.35
N GLY A 247 19.07 13.96 -5.60
CA GLY A 247 19.73 13.98 -4.30
C GLY A 247 18.81 14.43 -3.17
N ARG A 248 17.48 14.36 -3.37
CA ARG A 248 16.52 14.73 -2.32
C ARG A 248 16.64 13.88 -1.06
N ILE A 249 17.14 12.64 -1.18
CA ILE A 249 17.53 11.82 -0.03
C ILE A 249 18.95 11.32 -0.26
N THR A 250 19.85 11.70 0.65
CA THR A 250 21.26 11.31 0.61
C THR A 250 21.66 10.56 1.89
N THR A 251 22.61 9.63 1.76
CA THR A 251 23.25 8.93 2.88
C THR A 251 24.73 9.17 2.83
N ASP A 252 25.40 8.99 3.96
CA ASP A 252 26.88 8.90 4.02
C ASP A 252 27.35 7.61 3.39
#